data_089d3b4405dab4ca70e0a844477b7353
#
_entry.id   089d3b4405dab4ca70e0a844477b7353
#
_cell.length_a   1.000
_cell.length_b   1.000
_cell.length_c   1.000
_cell.angle_alpha   90.00
_cell.angle_beta   90.00
_cell.angle_gamma   90.00
#
_symmetry.space_group_name_H-M   'P 1'
#
loop_
_entity.id
_entity.type
_entity.pdbx_description
1 polymer ?
#
loop_
_entity_poly.entity_id
_entity_poly.type
_entity_poly.pdbx_seq_one_letter_code
_entity_poly.pdbx_strand_id
1 'polypeptide(L)'
;MRILISGCAFQSVDDVLECCPSLNELSCSGNRLTELDLTKHLSIRELHCDHNRLTRLLVPEGQYFGHLYCHSNQLGEAALKTLFVSLGQVPKPTPEYPRPPQCRISYSDNPGNKESLKEILKEKNWIVDEK
;
A
#
# COMPACT_ATOMS: atom_id res chain seq x y z
N MET A 1 7.55 -6.40 -14.05
CA MET A 1 8.28 -5.13 -14.29
C MET A 1 8.41 -4.37 -12.98
N ARG A 2 9.53 -3.76 -12.78
CA ARG A 2 9.88 -3.06 -11.56
C ARG A 2 10.34 -1.64 -11.89
N ILE A 3 9.78 -0.64 -11.20
CA ILE A 3 10.19 0.76 -11.38
C ILE A 3 10.64 1.34 -10.06
N LEU A 4 11.83 1.94 -10.07
CA LEU A 4 12.46 2.57 -8.91
C LEU A 4 12.73 4.04 -9.22
N ILE A 5 11.99 4.95 -8.56
CA ILE A 5 12.11 6.40 -8.75
C ILE A 5 12.20 7.15 -7.42
N SER A 6 12.79 6.52 -6.43
CA SER A 6 12.88 7.10 -5.08
C SER A 6 13.79 8.34 -5.05
N GLY A 7 13.41 9.32 -4.22
CA GLY A 7 14.22 10.48 -3.95
C GLY A 7 14.37 11.48 -5.10
N CYS A 8 13.46 11.48 -6.07
CA CYS A 8 13.55 12.31 -7.28
C CYS A 8 12.69 13.57 -7.24
N ALA A 9 12.03 13.85 -6.12
CA ALA A 9 11.14 15.00 -5.92
C ALA A 9 9.97 15.06 -6.91
N PHE A 10 9.50 13.91 -7.39
CA PHE A 10 8.30 13.84 -8.24
C PHE A 10 7.05 14.27 -7.45
N GLN A 11 6.18 15.01 -8.11
CA GLN A 11 4.88 15.39 -7.56
C GLN A 11 3.75 14.48 -8.06
N SER A 12 4.01 13.72 -9.12
CA SER A 12 3.07 12.75 -9.68
C SER A 12 3.83 11.62 -10.38
N VAL A 13 3.27 10.44 -10.38
CA VAL A 13 3.77 9.28 -11.13
C VAL A 13 2.74 8.78 -12.14
N ASP A 14 1.72 9.57 -12.44
CA ASP A 14 0.65 9.15 -13.33
C ASP A 14 1.16 8.75 -14.71
N ASP A 15 2.09 9.50 -15.28
CA ASP A 15 2.68 9.19 -16.58
C ASP A 15 3.41 7.85 -16.57
N VAL A 16 4.12 7.55 -15.48
CA VAL A 16 4.82 6.27 -15.30
C VAL A 16 3.81 5.13 -15.26
N LEU A 17 2.73 5.31 -14.51
CA LEU A 17 1.68 4.28 -14.38
C LEU A 17 0.98 4.01 -15.71
N GLU A 18 0.71 5.04 -16.50
CA GLU A 18 0.08 4.88 -17.81
C GLU A 18 0.96 4.09 -18.78
N CYS A 19 2.28 4.28 -18.71
CA CYS A 19 3.21 3.60 -19.60
C CYS A 19 3.48 2.15 -19.21
N CYS A 20 3.12 1.75 -18.01
CA CYS A 20 3.51 0.45 -17.46
C CYS A 20 2.31 -0.31 -16.87
N PRO A 21 1.35 -0.75 -17.71
CA PRO A 21 0.13 -1.40 -17.19
C PRO A 21 0.38 -2.76 -16.52
N SER A 22 1.52 -3.39 -16.78
CA SER A 22 1.88 -4.69 -16.19
C SER A 22 2.87 -4.57 -15.05
N LEU A 23 2.97 -3.39 -14.43
CA LEU A 23 3.90 -3.14 -13.34
C LEU A 23 3.61 -4.01 -12.12
N ASN A 24 4.63 -4.69 -11.60
CA ASN A 24 4.51 -5.56 -10.42
C ASN A 24 5.04 -4.91 -9.15
N GLU A 25 6.05 -4.08 -9.26
CA GLU A 25 6.68 -3.40 -8.13
C GLU A 25 6.92 -1.93 -8.47
N LEU A 26 6.45 -1.05 -7.60
CA LEU A 26 6.68 0.39 -7.71
C LEU A 26 7.33 0.89 -6.43
N SER A 27 8.50 1.49 -6.58
CA SER A 27 9.16 2.19 -5.48
C SER A 27 9.24 3.67 -5.83
N CYS A 28 8.47 4.48 -5.12
CA CYS A 28 8.42 5.93 -5.31
C CYS A 28 8.59 6.67 -3.97
N SER A 29 9.33 6.06 -3.06
CA SER A 29 9.62 6.62 -1.74
C SER A 29 10.41 7.93 -1.84
N GLY A 30 10.21 8.82 -0.87
CA GLY A 30 11.02 10.05 -0.79
C GLY A 30 10.76 11.04 -1.91
N ASN A 31 9.55 11.08 -2.43
CA ASN A 31 9.14 12.08 -3.42
C ASN A 31 8.21 13.11 -2.78
N ARG A 32 7.41 13.79 -3.58
CA ARG A 32 6.45 14.83 -3.11
C ARG A 32 5.02 14.51 -3.54
N LEU A 33 4.70 13.23 -3.59
CA LEU A 33 3.38 12.78 -4.01
C LEU A 33 2.33 13.15 -2.96
N THR A 34 1.21 13.69 -3.39
CA THR A 34 0.08 14.01 -2.52
C THR A 34 -1.06 13.02 -2.67
N GLU A 35 -1.17 12.39 -3.83
CA GLU A 35 -2.18 11.37 -4.12
C GLU A 35 -1.56 10.27 -4.96
N LEU A 36 -2.04 9.05 -4.76
CA LEU A 36 -1.61 7.90 -5.55
C LEU A 36 -2.83 7.00 -5.74
N ASP A 37 -3.27 6.88 -6.98
CA ASP A 37 -4.41 6.04 -7.35
C ASP A 37 -3.95 4.86 -8.18
N LEU A 38 -4.00 3.67 -7.61
CA LEU A 38 -3.57 2.43 -8.25
C LEU A 38 -4.76 1.52 -8.59
N THR A 39 -5.98 2.05 -8.55
CA THR A 39 -7.18 1.22 -8.72
C THR A 39 -7.24 0.47 -10.06
N LYS A 40 -6.52 0.94 -11.07
CA LYS A 40 -6.46 0.29 -12.39
C LYS A 40 -5.22 -0.60 -12.58
N HIS A 41 -4.35 -0.69 -11.57
CA HIS A 41 -3.07 -1.40 -11.66
C HIS A 41 -3.12 -2.69 -10.87
N LEU A 42 -3.74 -3.70 -11.45
CA LEU A 42 -4.05 -4.97 -10.79
C LEU A 42 -2.86 -5.89 -10.58
N SER A 43 -1.73 -5.57 -11.21
CA SER A 43 -0.53 -6.41 -11.15
C SER A 43 0.47 -6.01 -10.07
N ILE A 44 0.27 -4.87 -9.40
CA ILE A 44 1.22 -4.41 -8.38
C ILE A 44 1.08 -5.27 -7.14
N ARG A 45 2.20 -5.85 -6.70
CA ARG A 45 2.28 -6.71 -5.51
C ARG A 45 3.25 -6.16 -4.46
N GLU A 46 4.02 -5.16 -4.81
CA GLU A 46 4.94 -4.51 -3.90
C GLU A 46 4.93 -3.01 -4.16
N LEU A 47 4.66 -2.23 -3.12
CA LEU A 47 4.54 -0.79 -3.22
C LEU A 47 5.32 -0.13 -2.10
N HIS A 48 6.25 0.73 -2.47
CA HIS A 48 7.01 1.59 -1.56
C HIS A 48 6.65 3.03 -1.88
N CYS A 49 5.74 3.62 -1.11
CA CYS A 49 5.34 5.02 -1.27
C CYS A 49 5.49 5.82 0.02
N ASP A 50 6.35 5.34 0.91
CA ASP A 50 6.68 6.00 2.17
C ASP A 50 7.45 7.31 1.92
N HIS A 51 7.47 8.18 2.93
CA HIS A 51 8.18 9.46 2.86
C HIS A 51 7.74 10.33 1.68
N ASN A 52 6.45 10.44 1.52
CA ASN A 52 5.81 11.38 0.58
C ASN A 52 4.91 12.32 1.38
N ARG A 53 3.96 12.93 0.70
CA ARG A 53 2.97 13.84 1.33
C ARG A 53 1.55 13.34 1.04
N LEU A 54 1.38 12.02 0.96
CA LEU A 54 0.12 11.43 0.56
C LEU A 54 -0.99 11.74 1.56
N THR A 55 -2.06 12.30 1.05
CA THR A 55 -3.32 12.46 1.77
C THR A 55 -4.34 11.43 1.30
N ARG A 56 -4.05 10.76 0.18
CA ARG A 56 -4.94 9.79 -0.45
C ARG A 56 -4.12 8.70 -1.13
N LEU A 57 -4.41 7.47 -0.78
CA LEU A 57 -3.81 6.28 -1.40
C LEU A 57 -4.92 5.29 -1.71
N LEU A 58 -5.18 5.05 -2.98
CA LEU A 58 -6.23 4.13 -3.43
C LEU A 58 -5.60 2.92 -4.10
N VAL A 59 -6.08 1.75 -3.73
CA VAL A 59 -5.62 0.47 -4.29
C VAL A 59 -6.82 -0.30 -4.84
N PRO A 60 -6.59 -1.26 -5.75
CA PRO A 60 -7.69 -2.10 -6.22
C PRO A 60 -8.34 -2.85 -5.06
N GLU A 61 -9.67 -2.96 -5.08
CA GLU A 61 -10.39 -3.67 -4.03
C GLU A 61 -10.01 -5.16 -4.01
N GLY A 62 -9.77 -5.69 -2.82
CA GLY A 62 -9.38 -7.08 -2.65
C GLY A 62 -7.92 -7.39 -2.99
N GLN A 63 -7.11 -6.38 -3.19
CA GLN A 63 -5.71 -6.55 -3.61
C GLN A 63 -4.83 -7.05 -2.48
N TYR A 64 -3.92 -7.95 -2.81
CA TYR A 64 -2.87 -8.44 -1.92
C TYR A 64 -1.54 -7.78 -2.28
N PHE A 65 -0.82 -7.33 -1.26
CA PHE A 65 0.55 -6.82 -1.42
C PHE A 65 1.47 -7.66 -0.53
N GLY A 66 2.58 -8.14 -1.09
CA GLY A 66 3.63 -8.74 -0.27
C GLY A 66 4.20 -7.71 0.69
N HIS A 67 4.44 -6.51 0.18
CA HIS A 67 4.85 -5.37 0.99
C HIS A 67 4.13 -4.11 0.53
N LEU A 68 3.49 -3.42 1.47
CA LEU A 68 2.88 -2.12 1.25
C LEU A 68 3.46 -1.15 2.28
N TYR A 69 4.37 -0.28 1.83
CA TYR A 69 4.99 0.72 2.69
C TYR A 69 4.41 2.09 2.39
N CYS A 70 3.59 2.61 3.29
CA CYS A 70 2.98 3.93 3.19
C CYS A 70 3.18 4.77 4.45
N HIS A 71 4.18 4.41 5.26
CA HIS A 71 4.51 5.18 6.47
C HIS A 71 5.09 6.55 6.10
N SER A 72 5.11 7.46 7.07
CA SER A 72 5.67 8.81 6.88
C SER A 72 5.02 9.57 5.72
N ASN A 73 3.71 9.66 5.79
CA ASN A 73 2.88 10.42 4.86
C ASN A 73 1.92 11.32 5.64
N GLN A 74 0.87 11.81 5.00
CA GLN A 74 -0.15 12.67 5.60
C GLN A 74 -1.53 12.02 5.54
N LEU A 75 -1.58 10.69 5.63
CA LEU A 75 -2.83 9.95 5.57
C LEU A 75 -3.62 10.15 6.87
N GLY A 76 -4.81 10.70 6.74
CA GLY A 76 -5.72 10.88 7.87
C GLY A 76 -6.46 9.58 8.20
N GLU A 77 -7.26 9.63 9.26
CA GLU A 77 -8.01 8.46 9.73
C GLU A 77 -8.92 7.90 8.63
N ALA A 78 -9.68 8.75 7.94
CA ALA A 78 -10.57 8.32 6.86
C ALA A 78 -9.81 7.70 5.70
N ALA A 79 -8.65 8.28 5.33
CA ALA A 79 -7.82 7.78 4.25
C ALA A 79 -7.24 6.41 4.58
N LEU A 80 -6.73 6.21 5.78
CA LEU A 80 -6.21 4.92 6.24
C LEU A 80 -7.32 3.88 6.34
N LYS A 81 -8.47 4.25 6.85
CA LYS A 81 -9.60 3.34 6.95
C LYS A 81 -10.06 2.88 5.57
N THR A 82 -10.18 3.79 4.62
CA THR A 82 -10.55 3.46 3.24
C THR A 82 -9.53 2.50 2.63
N LEU A 83 -8.24 2.76 2.83
CA LEU A 83 -7.17 1.88 2.35
C LEU A 83 -7.31 0.48 2.96
N PHE A 84 -7.42 0.38 4.28
CA PHE A 84 -7.46 -0.91 4.98
C PHE A 84 -8.69 -1.73 4.59
N VAL A 85 -9.84 -1.08 4.44
CA VAL A 85 -11.08 -1.75 4.01
C VAL A 85 -10.95 -2.30 2.59
N SER A 86 -10.19 -1.62 1.73
CA SER A 86 -9.98 -2.04 0.34
C SER A 86 -9.04 -3.24 0.20
N LEU A 87 -8.18 -3.50 1.19
CA LEU A 87 -7.19 -4.58 1.12
C LEU A 87 -7.88 -5.96 1.12
N GLY A 88 -7.22 -6.94 0.48
CA GLY A 88 -7.74 -8.29 0.39
C GLY A 88 -7.71 -9.03 1.73
N GLN A 89 -8.65 -9.94 1.89
CA GLN A 89 -8.69 -10.85 3.05
C GLN A 89 -7.69 -11.98 2.83
N VAL A 90 -6.61 -12.00 3.62
CA VAL A 90 -5.58 -13.04 3.51
C VAL A 90 -6.11 -14.34 4.12
N PRO A 91 -6.11 -15.47 3.36
CA PRO A 91 -6.57 -16.74 3.91
C PRO A 91 -5.69 -17.23 5.04
N LYS A 92 -6.27 -17.95 6.00
CA LYS A 92 -5.51 -18.66 7.01
C LYS A 92 -5.02 -19.98 6.45
N PRO A 93 -3.87 -20.50 6.93
CA PRO A 93 -3.42 -21.82 6.50
C PRO A 93 -4.46 -22.91 6.77
N THR A 94 -4.65 -23.79 5.79
CA THR A 94 -5.52 -24.97 5.90
C THR A 94 -4.76 -26.18 5.38
N PRO A 95 -5.23 -27.42 5.65
CA PRO A 95 -4.60 -28.61 5.06
C PRO A 95 -4.56 -28.57 3.52
N GLU A 96 -5.59 -27.98 2.89
CA GLU A 96 -5.67 -27.84 1.43
C GLU A 96 -4.83 -26.66 0.93
N TYR A 97 -4.60 -25.66 1.78
CA TYR A 97 -3.85 -24.45 1.42
C TYR A 97 -2.90 -24.08 2.55
N PRO A 98 -1.79 -24.87 2.71
CA PRO A 98 -0.92 -24.72 3.87
C PRO A 98 -0.05 -23.46 3.86
N ARG A 99 0.12 -22.81 2.71
CA ARG A 99 1.00 -21.63 2.56
C ARG A 99 0.29 -20.49 1.85
N PRO A 100 -0.67 -19.81 2.54
CA PRO A 100 -1.29 -18.62 1.94
C PRO A 100 -0.26 -17.50 1.79
N PRO A 101 -0.52 -16.50 0.94
CA PRO A 101 0.37 -15.35 0.80
C PRO A 101 0.53 -14.63 2.14
N GLN A 102 1.73 -14.10 2.39
CA GLN A 102 1.95 -13.21 3.53
C GLN A 102 1.88 -11.79 3.01
N CYS A 103 1.04 -10.97 3.63
CA CYS A 103 0.87 -9.58 3.27
C CYS A 103 1.32 -8.70 4.43
N ARG A 104 2.22 -7.76 4.14
CA ARG A 104 2.79 -6.87 5.14
C ARG A 104 2.47 -5.43 4.81
N ILE A 105 2.21 -4.65 5.83
CA ILE A 105 1.94 -3.22 5.68
C ILE A 105 2.70 -2.43 6.74
N SER A 106 3.24 -1.28 6.34
CA SER A 106 3.86 -0.32 7.23
C SER A 106 3.19 1.03 7.00
N TYR A 107 2.53 1.59 8.03
CA TYR A 107 1.75 2.81 7.91
C TYR A 107 1.97 3.79 9.06
N SER A 108 3.00 3.60 9.86
CA SER A 108 3.32 4.50 10.98
C SER A 108 3.61 5.92 10.47
N ASP A 109 3.69 6.86 11.40
CA ASP A 109 3.99 8.26 11.08
C ASP A 109 3.02 8.85 10.03
N ASN A 110 1.74 8.61 10.25
CA ASN A 110 0.63 9.24 9.53
C ASN A 110 -0.31 9.85 10.57
N PRO A 111 -0.92 11.01 10.29
CA PRO A 111 -1.79 11.67 11.28
C PRO A 111 -3.01 10.85 11.67
N GLY A 112 -3.47 9.96 10.79
CA GLY A 112 -4.63 9.10 11.05
C GLY A 112 -4.30 7.78 11.74
N ASN A 113 -3.06 7.55 12.14
CA ASN A 113 -2.63 6.29 12.75
C ASN A 113 -3.27 6.12 14.14
N LYS A 114 -4.30 5.30 14.21
CA LYS A 114 -5.03 4.98 15.44
C LYS A 114 -5.05 3.48 15.67
N GLU A 115 -4.97 3.09 16.94
CA GLU A 115 -5.00 1.68 17.35
C GLU A 115 -6.26 0.95 16.86
N SER A 116 -7.40 1.65 16.85
CA SER A 116 -8.66 1.06 16.40
C SER A 116 -8.65 0.58 14.96
N LEU A 117 -7.84 1.21 14.09
CA LEU A 117 -7.72 0.82 12.69
C LEU A 117 -6.93 -0.48 12.51
N LYS A 118 -6.07 -0.81 13.46
CA LYS A 118 -5.28 -2.04 13.43
C LYS A 118 -6.16 -3.30 13.43
N GLU A 119 -7.33 -3.22 14.04
CA GLU A 119 -8.26 -4.35 14.09
C GLU A 119 -8.73 -4.78 12.70
N ILE A 120 -8.88 -3.82 11.77
CA ILE A 120 -9.24 -4.13 10.39
C ILE A 120 -8.18 -5.02 9.75
N LEU A 121 -6.90 -4.66 9.96
CA LEU A 121 -5.77 -5.42 9.43
C LEU A 121 -5.66 -6.80 10.07
N LYS A 122 -5.89 -6.90 11.38
CA LYS A 122 -5.89 -8.18 12.09
C LYS A 122 -6.96 -9.12 11.55
N GLU A 123 -8.17 -8.61 11.35
CA GLU A 123 -9.27 -9.40 10.80
C GLU A 123 -8.96 -9.91 9.41
N LYS A 124 -8.18 -9.15 8.64
CA LYS A 124 -7.77 -9.52 7.29
C LYS A 124 -6.48 -10.34 7.25
N ASN A 125 -5.89 -10.65 8.40
CA ASN A 125 -4.67 -11.44 8.55
C ASN A 125 -3.43 -10.79 7.92
N TRP A 126 -3.38 -9.48 7.88
CA TRP A 126 -2.20 -8.72 7.45
C TRP A 126 -1.22 -8.60 8.60
N ILE A 127 0.07 -8.60 8.25
CA ILE A 127 1.16 -8.40 9.22
C ILE A 127 1.51 -6.91 9.22
N VAL A 128 1.48 -6.30 10.41
CA VAL A 128 1.84 -4.88 10.55
C VAL A 128 3.31 -4.78 10.91
N ASP A 129 4.09 -4.10 10.07
CA ASP A 129 5.49 -3.81 10.34
C ASP A 129 5.59 -2.46 11.05
N GLU A 130 6.25 -2.44 12.19
CA GLU A 130 6.47 -1.23 12.98
C GLU A 130 7.73 -0.51 12.46
N LYS A 131 7.54 0.44 11.57
CA LYS A 131 8.65 1.25 11.04
C LYS A 131 8.42 2.72 11.28
#